data_62523a522a9780f6453f82cc5e4857cf
#
_entry.id   62523a522a9780f6453f82cc5e4857cf
#
_cell.length_a   1.000
_cell.length_b   1.000
_cell.length_c   1.000
_cell.angle_alpha   90.00
_cell.angle_beta   90.00
_cell.angle_gamma   90.00
#
_symmetry.space_group_name_H-M   'P 1'
#
loop_
_entity.id
_entity.type
_entity.pdbx_description
1 polymer ?
#
loop_
_entity_poly.entity_id
_entity_poly.type
_entity_poly.pdbx_seq_one_letter_code
_entity_poly.pdbx_strand_id
1 'polypeptide(L)'
;DFGSEHTDVMSARDQGWIMGWAESPQEVYDNTIMYYRIGEDHRVQLPQFCCQDGYFVSHIPGKMQMEDQKAVDDFLPPYNPPHPLDPTKPINHGPQIFPDQGSAINVQRAVAFDDLEPVISEVVADYNKAFGRSYSPFVDEYMMDDAEICFFLQGGHARTARFAVNHLRKQGVKVGVSRLRFMRPFPTEAVAASLSKVKAVGVIETNTSYGGVMRGGNIAAEARAACYPLDKRPVSTY
;
A
#
# COMPACT_ATOMS: atom_id res chain seq x y z
N ASP A 1 -12.50 10.11 -12.48
CA ASP A 1 -11.55 10.64 -13.44
C ASP A 1 -10.89 9.49 -14.21
N PHE A 2 -10.61 9.70 -15.51
CA PHE A 2 -9.84 8.74 -16.30
C PHE A 2 -8.32 8.87 -16.05
N GLY A 3 -7.91 9.88 -15.31
CA GLY A 3 -6.51 10.10 -14.95
C GLY A 3 -6.08 9.31 -13.71
N SER A 4 -4.78 9.31 -13.48
CA SER A 4 -4.17 8.77 -12.28
C SER A 4 -4.24 9.82 -11.17
N GLU A 5 -5.40 9.98 -10.55
CA GLU A 5 -5.64 10.94 -9.48
C GLU A 5 -6.08 10.17 -8.22
N HIS A 6 -5.41 10.40 -7.09
CA HIS A 6 -5.57 9.61 -5.88
C HIS A 6 -6.34 10.32 -4.76
N THR A 7 -6.79 11.56 -4.97
CA THR A 7 -7.44 12.38 -3.93
C THR A 7 -8.73 11.75 -3.41
N ASP A 8 -9.48 11.06 -4.26
CA ASP A 8 -10.70 10.35 -3.91
C ASP A 8 -10.44 9.27 -2.85
N VAL A 9 -9.50 8.36 -3.09
CA VAL A 9 -9.14 7.31 -2.14
C VAL A 9 -8.41 7.89 -0.92
N MET A 10 -7.51 8.87 -1.12
CA MET A 10 -6.79 9.52 -0.02
C MET A 10 -7.73 10.27 0.94
N SER A 11 -8.92 10.67 0.51
CA SER A 11 -9.94 11.24 1.40
C SER A 11 -10.44 10.25 2.45
N ALA A 12 -10.32 8.95 2.20
CA ALA A 12 -10.72 7.87 3.11
C ALA A 12 -9.56 7.31 3.96
N ARG A 13 -8.34 7.86 3.87
CA ARG A 13 -7.14 7.30 4.53
C ARG A 13 -7.24 7.17 6.06
N ASP A 14 -8.09 7.98 6.70
CA ASP A 14 -8.24 8.01 8.15
C ASP A 14 -9.53 7.30 8.63
N GLN A 15 -10.19 6.53 7.74
CA GLN A 15 -11.45 5.84 8.03
C GLN A 15 -11.25 4.39 8.52
N GLY A 16 -10.01 3.94 8.67
CA GLY A 16 -9.69 2.60 9.16
C GLY A 16 -9.82 1.52 8.09
N TRP A 17 -9.48 1.85 6.85
CA TRP A 17 -9.36 0.92 5.74
C TRP A 17 -7.90 0.59 5.46
N ILE A 18 -7.62 -0.66 5.10
CA ILE A 18 -6.34 -1.03 4.51
C ILE A 18 -6.28 -0.43 3.10
N MET A 19 -5.17 0.21 2.74
CA MET A 19 -5.05 0.89 1.46
C MET A 19 -3.74 0.52 0.78
N GLY A 20 -3.81 -0.27 -0.29
CA GLY A 20 -2.66 -0.67 -1.07
C GLY A 20 -2.82 -0.35 -2.55
N TRP A 21 -1.72 -0.03 -3.23
CA TRP A 21 -1.67 0.33 -4.65
C TRP A 21 -0.91 -0.68 -5.49
N ALA A 22 -1.54 -1.09 -6.57
CA ALA A 22 -0.90 -1.88 -7.62
C ALA A 22 -0.25 -0.97 -8.68
N GLU A 23 0.89 -1.41 -9.23
CA GLU A 23 1.55 -0.69 -10.33
C GLU A 23 1.26 -1.26 -11.72
N SER A 24 0.63 -2.42 -11.79
CA SER A 24 0.38 -3.14 -13.04
C SER A 24 -0.87 -4.00 -12.96
N PRO A 25 -1.46 -4.40 -14.12
CA PRO A 25 -2.57 -5.35 -14.13
C PRO A 25 -2.25 -6.68 -13.43
N GLN A 26 -1.02 -7.19 -13.56
CA GLN A 26 -0.59 -8.39 -12.82
C GLN A 26 -0.68 -8.17 -11.32
N GLU A 27 -0.19 -7.03 -10.83
CA GLU A 27 -0.22 -6.76 -9.40
C GLU A 27 -1.64 -6.50 -8.88
N VAL A 28 -2.54 -5.96 -9.71
CA VAL A 28 -3.98 -5.87 -9.34
C VAL A 28 -4.55 -7.25 -9.07
N TYR A 29 -4.30 -8.20 -9.99
CA TYR A 29 -4.74 -9.59 -9.84
C TYR A 29 -4.14 -10.24 -8.60
N ASP A 30 -2.83 -10.18 -8.44
CA ASP A 30 -2.09 -10.79 -7.35
C ASP A 30 -2.49 -10.16 -5.98
N ASN A 31 -2.59 -8.82 -5.92
CA ASN A 31 -3.03 -8.11 -4.73
C ASN A 31 -4.48 -8.46 -4.35
N THR A 32 -5.37 -8.63 -5.31
CA THR A 32 -6.75 -9.01 -5.02
C THR A 32 -6.79 -10.33 -4.25
N ILE A 33 -6.03 -11.33 -4.67
CA ILE A 33 -5.95 -12.62 -3.98
C ILE A 33 -5.34 -12.46 -2.57
N MET A 34 -4.21 -11.76 -2.47
CA MET A 34 -3.56 -11.53 -1.18
C MET A 34 -4.46 -10.74 -0.21
N TYR A 35 -5.19 -9.74 -0.70
CA TYR A 35 -6.01 -8.88 0.15
C TYR A 35 -7.20 -9.61 0.73
N TYR A 36 -7.82 -10.54 0.02
CA TYR A 36 -8.83 -11.41 0.65
C TYR A 36 -8.25 -12.12 1.88
N ARG A 37 -7.08 -12.73 1.74
CA ARG A 37 -6.45 -13.43 2.86
C ARG A 37 -6.03 -12.48 3.99
N ILE A 38 -5.56 -11.27 3.68
CA ILE A 38 -5.21 -10.26 4.69
C ILE A 38 -6.45 -9.77 5.42
N GLY A 39 -7.48 -9.33 4.68
CA GLY A 39 -8.68 -8.73 5.28
C GLY A 39 -9.55 -9.70 6.04
N GLU A 40 -9.51 -10.99 5.71
CA GLU A 40 -10.25 -12.05 6.37
C GLU A 40 -9.49 -12.73 7.51
N ASP A 41 -8.22 -12.38 7.73
CA ASP A 41 -7.44 -12.87 8.87
C ASP A 41 -8.11 -12.45 10.19
N HIS A 42 -8.29 -13.41 11.11
CA HIS A 42 -8.97 -13.19 12.39
C HIS A 42 -8.33 -12.13 13.28
N ARG A 43 -7.03 -11.84 13.06
CA ARG A 43 -6.30 -10.77 13.75
C ARG A 43 -6.64 -9.38 13.21
N VAL A 44 -7.13 -9.31 11.98
CA VAL A 44 -7.31 -8.06 11.21
C VAL A 44 -8.77 -7.71 11.04
N GLN A 45 -9.49 -8.43 10.20
CA GLN A 45 -10.91 -8.22 9.87
C GLN A 45 -11.27 -6.76 9.55
N LEU A 46 -10.47 -6.14 8.70
CA LEU A 46 -10.64 -4.77 8.27
C LEU A 46 -11.03 -4.70 6.79
N PRO A 47 -11.85 -3.71 6.43
CA PRO A 47 -12.12 -3.43 5.02
C PRO A 47 -10.86 -2.91 4.32
N GLN A 48 -10.78 -3.13 2.99
CA GLN A 48 -9.59 -2.79 2.25
C GLN A 48 -9.88 -2.27 0.85
N PHE A 49 -8.98 -1.43 0.37
CA PHE A 49 -8.92 -0.96 -1.00
C PHE A 49 -7.78 -1.64 -1.76
N CYS A 50 -8.10 -2.28 -2.88
CA CYS A 50 -7.13 -2.65 -3.89
C CYS A 50 -7.10 -1.54 -4.94
N CYS A 51 -6.21 -0.56 -4.76
CA CYS A 51 -6.16 0.64 -5.58
C CYS A 51 -5.33 0.41 -6.84
N GLN A 52 -5.78 1.00 -7.94
CA GLN A 52 -5.06 1.03 -9.22
C GLN A 52 -5.22 2.39 -9.88
N ASP A 53 -4.21 2.79 -10.62
CA ASP A 53 -4.27 4.04 -11.37
C ASP A 53 -5.27 3.96 -12.53
N GLY A 54 -6.13 4.94 -12.61
CA GLY A 54 -7.03 5.14 -13.74
C GLY A 54 -6.22 5.30 -15.03
N TYR A 55 -6.72 4.74 -16.14
CA TYR A 55 -6.12 4.65 -17.45
C TYR A 55 -4.80 3.85 -17.50
N PHE A 56 -3.76 4.27 -16.79
CA PHE A 56 -2.41 3.68 -16.90
C PHE A 56 -2.30 2.23 -16.42
N VAL A 57 -3.12 1.82 -15.49
CA VAL A 57 -3.19 0.43 -15.03
C VAL A 57 -4.50 -0.22 -15.46
N SER A 58 -5.61 0.53 -15.38
CA SER A 58 -6.95 -0.02 -15.62
C SER A 58 -7.32 -0.20 -17.08
N HIS A 59 -6.75 0.58 -18.02
CA HIS A 59 -7.14 0.60 -19.44
C HIS A 59 -6.02 0.28 -20.42
N ILE A 60 -4.75 0.32 -20.00
CA ILE A 60 -3.65 -0.07 -20.88
C ILE A 60 -3.47 -1.59 -20.82
N PRO A 61 -3.62 -2.30 -21.95
CA PRO A 61 -3.43 -3.74 -21.97
C PRO A 61 -2.04 -4.14 -21.52
N GLY A 62 -1.95 -5.15 -20.66
CA GLY A 62 -0.71 -5.71 -20.17
C GLY A 62 -0.74 -7.23 -20.15
N LYS A 63 0.42 -7.85 -20.23
CA LYS A 63 0.52 -9.29 -20.03
C LYS A 63 0.22 -9.60 -18.56
N MET A 64 -0.60 -10.63 -18.34
CA MET A 64 -0.94 -11.12 -17.01
C MET A 64 -0.85 -12.64 -17.03
N GLN A 65 -0.25 -13.22 -16.02
CA GLN A 65 -0.27 -14.65 -15.76
C GLN A 65 -1.36 -14.93 -14.74
N MET A 66 -2.36 -15.67 -15.16
CA MET A 66 -3.40 -16.17 -14.24
C MET A 66 -2.91 -17.45 -13.59
N GLU A 67 -3.19 -17.60 -12.32
CA GLU A 67 -2.84 -18.81 -11.56
C GLU A 67 -3.91 -19.90 -11.76
N ASP A 68 -3.50 -21.15 -11.53
CA ASP A 68 -4.45 -22.27 -11.52
C ASP A 68 -5.48 -22.09 -10.40
N GLN A 69 -6.75 -22.33 -10.70
CA GLN A 69 -7.85 -22.13 -9.75
C GLN A 69 -7.63 -22.95 -8.47
N LYS A 70 -7.19 -24.20 -8.60
CA LYS A 70 -6.95 -25.03 -7.43
C LYS A 70 -5.82 -24.47 -6.55
N ALA A 71 -4.77 -23.91 -7.14
CA ALA A 71 -3.69 -23.28 -6.39
C ALA A 71 -4.18 -22.03 -5.63
N VAL A 72 -5.09 -21.25 -6.23
CA VAL A 72 -5.73 -20.12 -5.57
C VAL A 72 -6.64 -20.58 -4.43
N ASP A 73 -7.44 -21.63 -4.64
CA ASP A 73 -8.31 -22.22 -3.61
C ASP A 73 -7.48 -22.79 -2.44
N ASP A 74 -6.34 -23.41 -2.73
CA ASP A 74 -5.42 -23.92 -1.69
C ASP A 74 -4.75 -22.77 -0.91
N PHE A 75 -4.53 -21.62 -1.54
CA PHE A 75 -3.96 -20.42 -0.90
C PHE A 75 -4.97 -19.65 -0.05
N LEU A 76 -6.23 -19.57 -0.51
CA LEU A 76 -7.31 -18.89 0.19
C LEU A 76 -8.08 -19.88 1.06
N PRO A 77 -8.02 -19.81 2.40
CA PRO A 77 -8.85 -20.65 3.25
C PRO A 77 -10.33 -20.30 3.03
N PRO A 78 -11.25 -21.24 3.30
CA PRO A 78 -12.68 -20.94 3.29
C PRO A 78 -13.01 -19.78 4.23
N TYR A 79 -13.83 -18.85 3.77
CA TYR A 79 -14.28 -17.73 4.59
C TYR A 79 -14.99 -18.23 5.84
N ASN A 80 -14.47 -17.84 6.99
CA ASN A 80 -15.00 -18.23 8.30
C ASN A 80 -15.16 -17.00 9.20
N PRO A 81 -16.24 -16.21 9.03
CA PRO A 81 -16.47 -15.02 9.84
C PRO A 81 -16.69 -15.38 11.31
N PRO A 82 -16.16 -14.60 12.27
CA PRO A 82 -16.35 -14.84 13.70
C PRO A 82 -17.81 -14.66 14.12
N HIS A 83 -18.57 -13.89 13.37
CA HIS A 83 -19.97 -13.58 13.61
C HIS A 83 -20.82 -13.88 12.37
N PRO A 84 -21.07 -15.17 12.05
CA PRO A 84 -21.88 -15.54 10.89
C PRO A 84 -23.34 -15.15 11.09
N LEU A 85 -24.04 -14.89 10.00
CA LEU A 85 -25.50 -14.73 10.00
C LEU A 85 -26.14 -16.10 10.22
N ASP A 86 -26.44 -16.43 11.45
CA ASP A 86 -27.08 -17.69 11.86
C ASP A 86 -28.50 -17.40 12.41
N PRO A 87 -29.57 -17.86 11.74
CA PRO A 87 -30.94 -17.67 12.21
C PRO A 87 -31.21 -18.27 13.58
N THR A 88 -30.43 -19.29 14.00
CA THR A 88 -30.56 -19.93 15.31
C THR A 88 -29.87 -19.16 16.42
N LYS A 89 -28.95 -18.25 16.07
CA LYS A 89 -28.20 -17.37 16.97
C LYS A 89 -28.21 -15.97 16.41
N PRO A 90 -29.34 -15.27 16.41
CA PRO A 90 -29.49 -14.00 15.75
C PRO A 90 -28.57 -12.94 16.38
N ILE A 91 -27.86 -12.23 15.55
CA ILE A 91 -26.99 -11.08 15.89
C ILE A 91 -27.38 -9.86 15.07
N ASN A 92 -27.03 -8.69 15.54
CA ASN A 92 -27.25 -7.45 14.81
C ASN A 92 -25.93 -6.96 14.20
N HIS A 93 -25.86 -6.91 12.87
CA HIS A 93 -24.78 -6.29 12.13
C HIS A 93 -25.09 -4.82 11.86
N GLY A 94 -24.14 -3.91 12.19
CA GLY A 94 -24.28 -2.48 11.95
C GLY A 94 -25.33 -1.81 12.85
N PRO A 95 -25.31 -2.05 14.18
CA PRO A 95 -26.22 -1.37 15.10
C PRO A 95 -25.94 0.13 15.14
N GLN A 96 -26.92 0.92 15.57
CA GLN A 96 -26.67 2.30 15.96
C GLN A 96 -25.73 2.31 17.17
N ILE A 97 -24.63 3.05 17.04
CA ILE A 97 -23.58 3.10 18.05
C ILE A 97 -23.71 4.38 18.86
N PHE A 98 -23.75 4.25 20.19
CA PHE A 98 -23.70 5.37 21.10
C PHE A 98 -22.26 5.75 21.46
N PRO A 99 -22.00 6.97 21.98
CA PRO A 99 -20.65 7.49 22.22
C PRO A 99 -19.75 6.60 23.09
N ASP A 100 -20.31 5.92 24.07
CA ASP A 100 -19.61 4.98 24.95
C ASP A 100 -19.10 3.73 24.21
N GLN A 101 -19.87 3.25 23.23
CA GLN A 101 -19.50 2.11 22.39
C GLN A 101 -18.50 2.52 21.30
N GLY A 102 -18.61 3.75 20.79
CA GLY A 102 -17.75 4.27 19.72
C GLY A 102 -16.27 4.25 20.09
N SER A 103 -15.94 4.57 21.35
CA SER A 103 -14.56 4.52 21.84
C SER A 103 -14.02 3.09 21.84
N ALA A 104 -14.81 2.11 22.26
CA ALA A 104 -14.39 0.70 22.28
C ALA A 104 -14.13 0.16 20.85
N ILE A 105 -14.97 0.53 19.89
CA ILE A 105 -14.81 0.13 18.48
C ILE A 105 -13.53 0.76 17.87
N ASN A 106 -13.24 2.01 18.20
CA ASN A 106 -12.02 2.66 17.73
C ASN A 106 -10.76 2.01 18.32
N VAL A 107 -10.79 1.59 19.58
CA VAL A 107 -9.69 0.83 20.20
C VAL A 107 -9.51 -0.53 19.51
N GLN A 108 -10.60 -1.28 19.26
CA GLN A 108 -10.51 -2.55 18.54
C GLN A 108 -9.90 -2.38 17.14
N ARG A 109 -10.28 -1.32 16.42
CA ARG A 109 -9.73 -1.02 15.10
C ARG A 109 -8.24 -0.67 15.20
N ALA A 110 -7.82 0.10 16.21
CA ALA A 110 -6.41 0.42 16.43
C ALA A 110 -5.58 -0.84 16.69
N VAL A 111 -6.07 -1.75 17.54
CA VAL A 111 -5.40 -3.04 17.80
C VAL A 111 -5.27 -3.88 16.52
N ALA A 112 -6.30 -3.92 15.68
CA ALA A 112 -6.23 -4.63 14.41
C ALA A 112 -5.18 -4.02 13.46
N PHE A 113 -4.97 -2.70 13.50
CA PHE A 113 -3.90 -2.04 12.76
C PHE A 113 -2.50 -2.33 13.31
N ASP A 114 -2.34 -2.57 14.62
CA ASP A 114 -1.06 -2.97 15.22
C ASP A 114 -0.62 -4.37 14.74
N ASP A 115 -1.57 -5.27 14.51
CA ASP A 115 -1.31 -6.63 14.01
C ASP A 115 -1.15 -6.70 12.47
N LEU A 116 -1.43 -5.63 11.75
CA LEU A 116 -1.60 -5.67 10.29
C LEU A 116 -0.28 -5.85 9.53
N GLU A 117 0.81 -5.17 9.93
CA GLU A 117 2.10 -5.31 9.23
C GLU A 117 2.68 -6.73 9.28
N PRO A 118 2.66 -7.44 10.42
CA PRO A 118 3.01 -8.86 10.46
C PRO A 118 2.16 -9.72 9.53
N VAL A 119 0.83 -9.55 9.53
CA VAL A 119 -0.08 -10.31 8.66
C VAL A 119 0.21 -10.06 7.18
N ILE A 120 0.39 -8.81 6.77
CA ILE A 120 0.77 -8.47 5.39
C ILE A 120 2.08 -9.16 5.01
N SER A 121 3.08 -9.12 5.87
CA SER A 121 4.39 -9.72 5.62
C SER A 121 4.29 -11.23 5.45
N GLU A 122 3.53 -11.91 6.30
CA GLU A 122 3.27 -13.34 6.23
C GLU A 122 2.55 -13.72 4.92
N VAL A 123 1.48 -13.02 4.59
CA VAL A 123 0.67 -13.32 3.39
C VAL A 123 1.47 -13.06 2.11
N VAL A 124 2.26 -11.98 2.05
CA VAL A 124 3.11 -11.69 0.87
C VAL A 124 4.20 -12.74 0.72
N ALA A 125 4.82 -13.18 1.81
CA ALA A 125 5.84 -14.23 1.77
C ALA A 125 5.26 -15.57 1.29
N ASP A 126 4.09 -15.95 1.80
CA ASP A 126 3.38 -17.16 1.38
C ASP A 126 2.97 -17.09 -0.09
N TYR A 127 2.47 -15.92 -0.55
CA TYR A 127 2.10 -15.71 -1.94
C TYR A 127 3.30 -15.84 -2.88
N ASN A 128 4.41 -15.20 -2.52
CA ASN A 128 5.67 -15.30 -3.26
C ASN A 128 6.12 -16.77 -3.40
N LYS A 129 6.03 -17.53 -2.33
CA LYS A 129 6.39 -18.95 -2.31
C LYS A 129 5.43 -19.79 -3.16
N ALA A 130 4.12 -19.57 -3.04
CA ALA A 130 3.11 -20.38 -3.72
C ALA A 130 3.11 -20.14 -5.24
N PHE A 131 3.30 -18.90 -5.68
CA PHE A 131 3.12 -18.49 -7.08
C PHE A 131 4.41 -18.00 -7.76
N GLY A 132 5.58 -18.19 -7.13
CA GLY A 132 6.87 -17.81 -7.72
C GLY A 132 7.01 -16.31 -7.96
N ARG A 133 6.44 -15.49 -7.09
CA ARG A 133 6.58 -14.03 -7.12
C ARG A 133 7.73 -13.58 -6.21
N SER A 134 8.04 -12.28 -6.27
CA SER A 134 9.10 -11.65 -5.47
C SER A 134 8.69 -10.27 -4.97
N TYR A 135 7.45 -10.14 -4.50
CA TYR A 135 6.95 -8.89 -3.95
C TYR A 135 7.60 -8.57 -2.61
N SER A 136 8.01 -7.33 -2.42
CA SER A 136 8.27 -6.76 -1.09
C SER A 136 6.94 -6.48 -0.40
N PRO A 137 6.81 -6.64 0.91
CA PRO A 137 5.53 -6.38 1.58
C PRO A 137 5.13 -4.91 1.51
N PHE A 138 6.03 -3.96 1.75
CA PHE A 138 5.69 -2.55 1.94
C PHE A 138 6.36 -1.59 0.98
N VAL A 139 7.66 -1.75 0.75
CA VAL A 139 8.47 -0.87 -0.08
C VAL A 139 9.20 -1.70 -1.12
N ASP A 140 9.05 -1.31 -2.36
CA ASP A 140 9.71 -1.94 -3.50
C ASP A 140 10.80 -1.01 -4.04
N GLU A 141 12.04 -1.48 -3.99
CA GLU A 141 13.23 -0.68 -4.33
C GLU A 141 13.76 -1.06 -5.73
N TYR A 142 14.14 -0.05 -6.48
CA TYR A 142 14.79 -0.22 -7.78
C TYR A 142 16.03 0.65 -7.87
N MET A 143 17.20 0.03 -8.07
CA MET A 143 18.52 0.70 -8.16
C MET A 143 18.82 1.61 -6.95
N MET A 144 18.49 1.15 -5.73
CA MET A 144 18.69 1.94 -4.50
C MET A 144 20.06 1.69 -3.85
N ASP A 145 20.79 0.62 -4.18
CA ASP A 145 22.01 0.20 -3.47
C ASP A 145 23.12 1.27 -3.47
N ASP A 146 23.28 2.01 -4.56
CA ASP A 146 24.27 3.09 -4.71
C ASP A 146 23.65 4.43 -5.04
N ALA A 147 22.34 4.58 -4.83
CA ALA A 147 21.62 5.80 -5.16
C ALA A 147 22.00 6.94 -4.20
N GLU A 148 22.14 8.14 -4.77
CA GLU A 148 22.28 9.39 -4.01
C GLU A 148 20.98 10.18 -3.96
N ILE A 149 20.10 9.92 -4.93
CA ILE A 149 18.78 10.55 -5.08
C ILE A 149 17.75 9.43 -5.24
N CYS A 150 16.57 9.61 -4.69
CA CYS A 150 15.46 8.67 -4.82
C CYS A 150 14.20 9.37 -5.31
N PHE A 151 13.48 8.75 -6.24
CA PHE A 151 12.07 9.04 -6.47
C PHE A 151 11.21 8.16 -5.55
N PHE A 152 10.43 8.79 -4.66
CA PHE A 152 9.50 8.10 -3.77
C PHE A 152 8.07 8.33 -4.27
N LEU A 153 7.34 7.25 -4.53
CA LEU A 153 6.01 7.31 -5.15
C LEU A 153 5.22 6.02 -4.93
N GLN A 154 3.97 6.01 -5.36
CA GLN A 154 3.13 4.81 -5.37
C GLN A 154 2.42 4.62 -6.72
N GLY A 155 1.81 3.43 -6.93
CA GLY A 155 0.98 3.13 -8.09
C GLY A 155 1.75 2.98 -9.41
N GLY A 156 1.04 3.12 -10.52
CA GLY A 156 1.54 2.87 -11.87
C GLY A 156 2.67 3.80 -12.32
N HIS A 157 2.79 4.98 -11.72
CA HIS A 157 3.88 5.90 -11.99
C HIS A 157 5.27 5.33 -11.66
N ALA A 158 5.34 4.34 -10.77
CA ALA A 158 6.62 3.67 -10.45
C ALA A 158 7.24 3.00 -11.69
N ARG A 159 6.44 2.45 -12.58
CA ARG A 159 6.94 1.88 -13.84
C ARG A 159 7.58 2.94 -14.72
N THR A 160 6.93 4.09 -14.88
CA THR A 160 7.48 5.23 -15.64
C THR A 160 8.76 5.76 -14.98
N ALA A 161 8.77 5.87 -13.64
CA ALA A 161 9.95 6.33 -12.90
C ALA A 161 11.15 5.40 -13.11
N ARG A 162 10.96 4.08 -13.19
CA ARG A 162 12.06 3.14 -13.53
C ARG A 162 12.66 3.39 -14.92
N PHE A 163 11.84 3.75 -15.92
CA PHE A 163 12.37 4.16 -17.23
C PHE A 163 13.19 5.44 -17.14
N ALA A 164 12.71 6.44 -16.40
CA ALA A 164 13.44 7.68 -16.17
C ALA A 164 14.77 7.44 -15.44
N VAL A 165 14.75 6.59 -14.40
CA VAL A 165 15.96 6.17 -13.67
C VAL A 165 16.95 5.50 -14.60
N ASN A 166 16.53 4.57 -15.44
CA ASN A 166 17.42 3.92 -16.41
C ASN A 166 18.08 4.92 -17.38
N HIS A 167 17.33 5.94 -17.79
CA HIS A 167 17.86 7.00 -18.66
C HIS A 167 18.89 7.87 -17.93
N LEU A 168 18.57 8.33 -16.71
CA LEU A 168 19.46 9.15 -15.89
C LEU A 168 20.73 8.39 -15.47
N ARG A 169 20.61 7.11 -15.16
CA ARG A 169 21.75 6.24 -14.85
C ARG A 169 22.74 6.14 -16.01
N LYS A 170 22.29 6.09 -17.26
CA LYS A 170 23.15 6.14 -18.44
C LYS A 170 23.93 7.46 -18.58
N GLN A 171 23.44 8.52 -17.94
CA GLN A 171 24.10 9.83 -17.86
C GLN A 171 24.99 9.98 -16.61
N GLY A 172 25.17 8.91 -15.82
CA GLY A 172 26.00 8.90 -14.62
C GLY A 172 25.31 9.41 -13.35
N VAL A 173 23.99 9.68 -13.38
CA VAL A 173 23.26 10.13 -12.21
C VAL A 173 22.90 8.93 -11.33
N LYS A 174 23.32 8.93 -10.07
CA LYS A 174 23.04 7.90 -9.09
C LYS A 174 21.64 8.10 -8.48
N VAL A 175 20.62 7.66 -9.20
CA VAL A 175 19.21 7.79 -8.81
C VAL A 175 18.54 6.43 -8.77
N GLY A 176 17.60 6.26 -7.82
CA GLY A 176 16.79 5.05 -7.65
C GLY A 176 15.31 5.36 -7.49
N VAL A 177 14.51 4.32 -7.35
CA VAL A 177 13.09 4.40 -7.04
C VAL A 177 12.82 3.62 -5.76
N SER A 178 12.06 4.23 -4.85
CA SER A 178 11.45 3.57 -3.71
C SER A 178 9.93 3.69 -3.86
N ARG A 179 9.23 2.56 -4.04
CA ARG A 179 7.80 2.53 -4.28
C ARG A 179 7.06 2.12 -3.01
N LEU A 180 6.15 2.95 -2.55
CA LEU A 180 5.22 2.63 -1.47
C LEU A 180 4.12 1.70 -2.01
N ARG A 181 3.90 0.56 -1.34
CA ARG A 181 2.83 -0.37 -1.70
C ARG A 181 1.57 -0.18 -0.88
N PHE A 182 1.70 0.18 0.39
CA PHE A 182 0.58 0.45 1.29
C PHE A 182 0.65 1.87 1.85
N MET A 183 -0.44 2.62 1.71
CA MET A 183 -0.64 3.90 2.38
C MET A 183 -1.23 3.70 3.79
N ARG A 184 -1.97 2.60 3.99
CA ARG A 184 -2.48 2.15 5.29
C ARG A 184 -2.40 0.62 5.38
N PRO A 185 -1.66 0.09 6.38
CA PRO A 185 -0.85 0.82 7.36
C PRO A 185 0.24 1.61 6.63
N PHE A 186 0.68 2.75 7.19
CA PHE A 186 1.85 3.41 6.64
C PHE A 186 3.10 2.77 7.24
N PRO A 187 3.95 2.11 6.43
CA PRO A 187 5.05 1.30 6.94
C PRO A 187 6.24 2.19 7.31
N THR A 188 6.14 2.88 8.42
CA THR A 188 7.07 3.94 8.84
C THR A 188 8.53 3.48 8.86
N GLU A 189 8.80 2.31 9.45
CA GLU A 189 10.17 1.80 9.57
C GLU A 189 10.76 1.41 8.19
N ALA A 190 9.97 0.74 7.34
CA ALA A 190 10.41 0.35 6.01
C ALA A 190 10.67 1.57 5.12
N VAL A 191 9.82 2.59 5.20
CA VAL A 191 9.99 3.86 4.47
C VAL A 191 11.23 4.59 4.98
N ALA A 192 11.39 4.77 6.30
CA ALA A 192 12.55 5.42 6.89
C ALA A 192 13.85 4.69 6.52
N ALA A 193 13.87 3.36 6.59
CA ALA A 193 15.02 2.55 6.21
C ALA A 193 15.39 2.71 4.72
N SER A 194 14.40 2.72 3.83
CA SER A 194 14.63 2.94 2.39
C SER A 194 15.16 4.35 2.11
N LEU A 195 14.51 5.37 2.64
CA LEU A 195 14.82 6.76 2.33
C LEU A 195 16.11 7.26 3.04
N SER A 196 16.53 6.63 4.12
CA SER A 196 17.80 6.97 4.80
C SER A 196 19.04 6.64 3.97
N LYS A 197 18.93 5.78 2.95
CA LYS A 197 20.03 5.37 2.06
C LYS A 197 20.53 6.51 1.17
N VAL A 198 19.72 7.55 0.95
CA VAL A 198 19.97 8.59 -0.05
C VAL A 198 20.14 9.98 0.58
N LYS A 199 20.73 10.90 -0.19
CA LYS A 199 20.96 12.30 0.22
C LYS A 199 19.73 13.18 -0.01
N ALA A 200 18.90 12.83 -1.02
CA ALA A 200 17.72 13.59 -1.41
C ALA A 200 16.61 12.69 -1.92
N VAL A 201 15.37 13.04 -1.59
CA VAL A 201 14.17 12.33 -2.03
C VAL A 201 13.22 13.31 -2.73
N GLY A 202 12.89 13.03 -3.98
CA GLY A 202 11.78 13.69 -4.68
C GLY A 202 10.53 12.82 -4.54
N VAL A 203 9.50 13.34 -3.89
CA VAL A 203 8.20 12.65 -3.80
C VAL A 203 7.36 13.01 -5.02
N ILE A 204 6.89 11.99 -5.74
CA ILE A 204 5.99 12.14 -6.90
C ILE A 204 4.65 11.55 -6.52
N GLU A 205 3.63 12.37 -6.52
CA GLU A 205 2.27 11.95 -6.19
C GLU A 205 1.22 12.68 -7.01
N THR A 206 0.08 12.04 -7.19
CA THR A 206 -1.04 12.53 -8.01
C THR A 206 -2.25 12.91 -7.16
N ASN A 207 -2.01 13.29 -5.92
CA ASN A 207 -3.01 13.85 -5.04
C ASN A 207 -2.54 15.19 -4.47
N THR A 208 -3.49 16.07 -4.20
CA THR A 208 -3.22 17.36 -3.57
C THR A 208 -3.99 17.45 -2.26
N SER A 209 -3.28 17.70 -1.16
CA SER A 209 -3.92 18.04 0.10
C SER A 209 -4.19 19.55 0.12
N TYR A 210 -5.38 19.96 -0.31
CA TYR A 210 -5.78 21.37 -0.38
C TYR A 210 -5.67 22.01 1.00
N GLY A 211 -4.93 23.13 1.10
CA GLY A 211 -4.65 23.79 2.37
C GLY A 211 -3.67 23.05 3.29
N GLY A 212 -3.14 21.92 2.85
CA GLY A 212 -2.15 21.15 3.58
C GLY A 212 -0.77 21.81 3.62
N VAL A 213 0.11 21.23 4.45
CA VAL A 213 1.48 21.72 4.65
C VAL A 213 2.26 21.70 3.34
N MET A 214 2.90 22.82 3.00
CA MET A 214 3.79 22.98 1.83
C MET A 214 3.13 22.66 0.48
N ARG A 215 1.82 22.72 0.39
CA ARG A 215 1.06 22.42 -0.84
C ARG A 215 1.35 21.04 -1.44
N GLY A 216 1.92 20.12 -0.66
CA GLY A 216 2.18 18.74 -1.07
C GLY A 216 0.95 17.86 -0.89
N GLY A 217 1.08 16.62 -1.33
CA GLY A 217 0.09 15.58 -1.08
C GLY A 217 0.34 14.80 0.21
N ASN A 218 -0.41 13.74 0.37
CA ASN A 218 -0.42 12.96 1.60
C ASN A 218 0.85 12.09 1.74
N ILE A 219 1.36 11.54 0.64
CA ILE A 219 2.58 10.70 0.67
C ILE A 219 3.78 11.50 1.13
N ALA A 220 3.90 12.75 0.65
CA ALA A 220 4.98 13.64 1.05
C ALA A 220 4.94 13.99 2.53
N ALA A 221 3.74 14.20 3.08
CA ALA A 221 3.55 14.49 4.50
C ALA A 221 3.95 13.29 5.36
N GLU A 222 3.48 12.09 5.03
CA GLU A 222 3.80 10.85 5.76
C GLU A 222 5.30 10.49 5.63
N ALA A 223 5.90 10.63 4.44
CA ALA A 223 7.33 10.38 4.25
C ALA A 223 8.19 11.32 5.09
N ARG A 224 7.81 12.61 5.21
CA ARG A 224 8.50 13.55 6.11
C ARG A 224 8.37 13.14 7.56
N ALA A 225 7.17 12.72 7.99
CA ALA A 225 6.94 12.25 9.34
C ALA A 225 7.78 11.01 9.65
N ALA A 226 7.84 10.04 8.73
CA ALA A 226 8.67 8.84 8.87
C ALA A 226 10.17 9.17 8.94
N CYS A 227 10.63 10.17 8.19
CA CYS A 227 12.03 10.59 8.19
C CYS A 227 12.39 11.59 9.29
N TYR A 228 11.42 12.06 10.06
CA TYR A 228 11.68 13.08 11.12
C TYR A 228 12.72 12.63 12.16
N PRO A 229 12.74 11.38 12.62
CA PRO A 229 13.73 10.90 13.58
C PRO A 229 15.15 10.73 13.01
N LEU A 230 15.33 10.80 11.68
CA LEU A 230 16.63 10.64 11.06
C LEU A 230 17.51 11.88 11.24
N ASP A 231 18.81 11.68 11.45
CA ASP A 231 19.79 12.78 11.55
C ASP A 231 19.84 13.63 10.27
N LYS A 232 19.67 12.98 9.11
CA LYS A 232 19.57 13.63 7.81
C LYS A 232 18.17 13.41 7.25
N ARG A 233 17.46 14.50 7.01
CA ARG A 233 16.08 14.48 6.50
C ARG A 233 16.08 14.74 5.01
N PRO A 234 16.13 13.69 4.18
CA PRO A 234 16.38 13.83 2.74
C PRO A 234 15.17 14.28 1.92
N VAL A 235 13.99 14.35 2.53
CA VAL A 235 12.73 14.55 1.79
C VAL A 235 12.53 16.01 1.41
N SER A 236 12.48 16.27 0.11
CA SER A 236 11.98 17.52 -0.45
C SER A 236 10.85 17.24 -1.42
N THR A 237 9.92 18.19 -1.55
CA THR A 237 8.77 18.12 -2.46
C THR A 237 8.69 19.40 -3.26
N TYR A 238 8.38 19.27 -4.52
CA TYR A 238 8.09 20.37 -5.43
C TYR A 238 6.79 20.14 -6.16
#